data_d635cf30e43fce79b61e5f7169565502
#
_entry.id   d635cf30e43fce79b61e5f7169565502
#
_cell.length_a   1.000
_cell.length_b   1.000
_cell.length_c   1.000
_cell.angle_alpha   90.00
_cell.angle_beta   90.00
_cell.angle_gamma   90.00
#
_symmetry.space_group_name_H-M   'P 1'
#
loop_
_entity.id
_entity.type
_entity.pdbx_description
1 polymer ?
#
loop_
_entity_poly.entity_id
_entity_poly.type
_entity_poly.pdbx_seq_one_letter_code
_entity_poly.pdbx_strand_id
1 'polypeptide(L)'
;MPDRSREIVVLAHCHLNVNTKVHGLASYPGARTDALLPLIEAGAGIVQLPCPEATYLGMKRWGMTVEQYDTPAYRRHCREILAPVIDTLAALAADGCVIRNVLGVDGSPSCGVAETCSGYCGGEIEQIVDGDAPAQRAVRKPGRGVFMEELEEALRSAGIEDLRLIGFNEAG
;
A
#
# COMPACT_ATOMS: atom_id res chain seq x y z
N MET A 1 8.62 -22.18 -27.37
CA MET A 1 8.68 -21.61 -26.01
C MET A 1 7.33 -20.92 -25.77
N PRO A 2 6.74 -20.99 -24.57
CA PRO A 2 5.54 -20.21 -24.31
C PRO A 2 5.86 -18.71 -24.43
N ASP A 3 4.96 -17.96 -25.08
CA ASP A 3 5.10 -16.52 -25.19
C ASP A 3 4.92 -15.87 -23.82
N ARG A 4 5.70 -14.82 -23.54
CA ARG A 4 5.54 -14.04 -22.30
C ARG A 4 4.26 -13.23 -22.40
N SER A 5 3.44 -13.20 -21.35
CA SER A 5 2.21 -12.40 -21.31
C SER A 5 2.48 -10.89 -21.41
N ARG A 6 3.65 -10.45 -20.92
CA ARG A 6 4.06 -9.04 -20.82
C ARG A 6 3.11 -8.18 -19.96
N GLU A 7 2.21 -8.79 -19.24
CA GLU A 7 1.32 -8.10 -18.31
C GLU A 7 1.90 -8.10 -16.90
N ILE A 8 1.93 -6.92 -16.26
CA ILE A 8 2.47 -6.72 -14.90
C ILE A 8 1.37 -6.16 -14.01
N VAL A 9 1.25 -6.74 -12.82
CA VAL A 9 0.42 -6.24 -11.73
C VAL A 9 1.31 -5.92 -10.54
N VAL A 10 1.15 -4.73 -9.98
CA VAL A 10 1.89 -4.25 -8.81
C VAL A 10 1.02 -4.41 -7.58
N LEU A 11 1.56 -4.99 -6.51
CA LEU A 11 0.80 -5.31 -5.30
C LEU A 11 1.39 -4.63 -4.07
N ALA A 12 0.56 -4.03 -3.23
CA ALA A 12 0.96 -3.68 -1.88
C ALA A 12 1.49 -4.91 -1.13
N HIS A 13 2.50 -4.74 -0.31
CA HIS A 13 3.28 -5.82 0.31
C HIS A 13 2.43 -6.90 0.96
N CYS A 14 1.43 -6.49 1.73
CA CYS A 14 0.61 -7.40 2.52
C CYS A 14 -0.26 -8.36 1.69
N HIS A 15 -0.56 -8.08 0.43
CA HIS A 15 -1.27 -9.04 -0.44
C HIS A 15 -0.50 -10.35 -0.61
N LEU A 16 0.83 -10.30 -0.66
CA LEU A 16 1.70 -11.48 -0.74
C LEU A 16 2.25 -11.93 0.62
N ASN A 17 2.27 -11.03 1.62
CA ASN A 17 2.80 -11.34 2.94
C ASN A 17 2.11 -10.49 4.02
N VAL A 18 1.04 -11.00 4.59
CA VAL A 18 0.26 -10.34 5.63
C VAL A 18 1.01 -10.17 6.96
N ASN A 19 2.11 -10.92 7.17
CA ASN A 19 2.88 -10.85 8.41
C ASN A 19 3.51 -9.48 8.66
N THR A 20 3.53 -8.59 7.68
CA THR A 20 3.98 -7.20 7.83
C THR A 20 2.90 -6.24 8.35
N LYS A 21 1.65 -6.68 8.47
CA LYS A 21 0.58 -5.85 9.04
C LYS A 21 0.76 -5.61 10.54
N VAL A 22 0.13 -4.56 11.01
CA VAL A 22 -0.04 -4.32 12.45
C VAL A 22 -0.75 -5.52 13.07
N HIS A 23 -0.31 -5.94 14.23
CA HIS A 23 -0.88 -7.08 14.94
C HIS A 23 -2.39 -6.89 15.15
N GLY A 24 -3.16 -7.94 14.88
CA GLY A 24 -4.62 -7.93 14.98
C GLY A 24 -5.36 -7.42 13.74
N LEU A 25 -4.67 -6.91 12.71
CA LEU A 25 -5.29 -6.43 11.47
C LEU A 25 -5.22 -7.41 10.30
N ALA A 26 -4.66 -8.61 10.51
CA ALA A 26 -4.61 -9.63 9.48
C ALA A 26 -5.97 -10.32 9.34
N SER A 27 -6.50 -10.38 8.13
CA SER A 27 -7.77 -11.05 7.78
C SER A 27 -7.57 -12.38 7.04
N TYR A 28 -6.31 -12.74 6.73
CA TYR A 28 -5.90 -13.99 6.09
C TYR A 28 -4.52 -14.43 6.63
N PRO A 29 -4.14 -15.73 6.50
CA PRO A 29 -2.98 -16.27 7.24
C PRO A 29 -1.61 -15.98 6.61
N GLY A 30 -1.52 -15.65 5.33
CA GLY A 30 -0.25 -15.49 4.61
C GLY A 30 -0.38 -14.60 3.40
N ALA A 31 -0.53 -15.19 2.22
CA ALA A 31 -0.86 -14.48 1.00
C ALA A 31 -2.37 -14.45 0.75
N ARG A 32 -2.84 -13.42 0.09
CA ARG A 32 -4.25 -13.24 -0.28
C ARG A 32 -4.57 -14.03 -1.55
N THR A 33 -4.82 -15.31 -1.40
CA THR A 33 -4.98 -16.24 -2.52
C THR A 33 -6.20 -15.96 -3.38
N ASP A 34 -7.30 -15.50 -2.81
CA ASP A 34 -8.54 -15.11 -3.49
C ASP A 34 -8.33 -14.02 -4.56
N ALA A 35 -7.46 -13.06 -4.27
CA ALA A 35 -7.12 -11.98 -5.20
C ALA A 35 -5.96 -12.35 -6.14
N LEU A 36 -5.03 -13.19 -5.70
CA LEU A 36 -3.79 -13.46 -6.42
C LEU A 36 -3.90 -14.61 -7.43
N LEU A 37 -4.61 -15.69 -7.10
CA LEU A 37 -4.72 -16.85 -7.98
C LEU A 37 -5.27 -16.50 -9.36
N PRO A 38 -6.35 -15.71 -9.51
CA PRO A 38 -6.84 -15.32 -10.82
C PRO A 38 -5.81 -14.55 -11.66
N LEU A 39 -4.98 -13.72 -11.03
CA LEU A 39 -3.93 -12.97 -11.72
C LEU A 39 -2.81 -13.88 -12.20
N ILE A 40 -2.40 -14.84 -11.37
CA ILE A 40 -1.36 -15.82 -11.70
C ILE A 40 -1.84 -16.75 -12.82
N GLU A 41 -3.07 -17.24 -12.72
CA GLU A 41 -3.70 -18.11 -13.74
C GLU A 41 -3.88 -17.38 -15.09
N ALA A 42 -4.14 -16.07 -15.05
CA ALA A 42 -4.15 -15.21 -16.23
C ALA A 42 -2.74 -14.94 -16.81
N GLY A 43 -1.69 -15.41 -16.15
CA GLY A 43 -0.30 -15.28 -16.59
C GLY A 43 0.33 -13.91 -16.28
N ALA A 44 -0.23 -13.12 -15.37
CA ALA A 44 0.34 -11.84 -14.98
C ALA A 44 1.67 -12.01 -14.22
N GLY A 45 2.67 -11.21 -14.56
CA GLY A 45 3.86 -11.02 -13.73
C GLY A 45 3.51 -10.18 -12.50
N ILE A 46 4.01 -10.56 -11.34
CA ILE A 46 3.71 -9.90 -10.07
C ILE A 46 4.93 -9.11 -9.58
N VAL A 47 4.73 -7.83 -9.27
CA VAL A 47 5.72 -6.99 -8.60
C VAL A 47 5.18 -6.58 -7.24
N GLN A 48 5.85 -7.04 -6.18
CA GLN A 48 5.52 -6.71 -4.80
C GLN A 48 6.17 -5.39 -4.39
N LEU A 49 5.37 -4.44 -3.89
CA LEU A 49 5.88 -3.22 -3.27
C LEU A 49 6.48 -3.53 -1.88
N PRO A 50 7.50 -2.79 -1.44
CA PRO A 50 7.94 -2.83 -0.05
C PRO A 50 6.84 -2.34 0.90
N CYS A 51 6.82 -2.82 2.15
CA CYS A 51 5.91 -2.30 3.15
C CYS A 51 6.48 -1.01 3.76
N PRO A 52 5.91 0.18 3.47
CA PRO A 52 6.47 1.44 3.92
C PRO A 52 6.43 1.59 5.44
N GLU A 53 5.40 1.05 6.08
CA GLU A 53 5.25 1.12 7.52
C GLU A 53 6.23 0.20 8.27
N ALA A 54 6.38 -1.06 7.80
CA ALA A 54 7.28 -2.02 8.42
C ALA A 54 8.75 -1.62 8.26
N THR A 55 9.11 -1.02 7.12
CA THR A 55 10.48 -0.54 6.88
C THR A 55 10.81 0.76 7.62
N TYR A 56 9.80 1.58 7.93
CA TYR A 56 10.00 2.84 8.66
C TYR A 56 9.93 2.68 10.19
N LEU A 57 8.90 1.98 10.70
CA LEU A 57 8.59 1.85 12.13
C LEU A 57 8.91 0.47 12.72
N GLY A 58 9.18 -0.52 11.86
CA GLY A 58 9.36 -1.91 12.30
C GLY A 58 8.05 -2.65 12.54
N MET A 59 8.20 -3.89 13.02
CA MET A 59 7.06 -4.83 13.15
C MET A 59 6.20 -4.59 14.39
N LYS A 60 6.75 -3.97 15.44
CA LYS A 60 6.06 -3.69 16.71
C LYS A 60 5.47 -2.28 16.75
N ARG A 61 4.88 -1.84 15.65
CA ARG A 61 4.21 -0.54 15.55
C ARG A 61 2.74 -0.62 15.92
N TRP A 62 2.18 0.50 16.32
CA TRP A 62 0.73 0.68 16.50
C TRP A 62 0.03 0.91 15.16
N GLY A 63 -1.28 0.70 15.14
CA GLY A 63 -2.15 1.21 14.07
C GLY A 63 -2.16 2.74 14.13
N MET A 64 -1.86 3.38 13.01
CA MET A 64 -1.75 4.84 12.89
C MET A 64 -2.71 5.36 11.82
N THR A 65 -2.86 6.67 11.77
CA THR A 65 -3.71 7.38 10.81
C THR A 65 -2.87 8.12 9.76
N VAL A 66 -3.51 8.59 8.71
CA VAL A 66 -2.83 9.30 7.62
C VAL A 66 -2.10 10.56 8.12
N GLU A 67 -2.66 11.26 9.10
CA GLU A 67 -2.05 12.47 9.69
C GLU A 67 -0.70 12.18 10.37
N GLN A 68 -0.53 10.98 10.92
CA GLN A 68 0.70 10.56 11.57
C GLN A 68 1.78 10.14 10.55
N TYR A 69 1.37 9.65 9.39
CA TYR A 69 2.27 9.27 8.30
C TYR A 69 2.54 10.42 7.32
N ASP A 70 1.65 11.40 7.20
CA ASP A 70 1.83 12.53 6.29
C ASP A 70 2.86 13.54 6.82
N THR A 71 4.11 13.11 6.88
CA THR A 71 5.26 13.90 7.30
C THR A 71 6.33 13.94 6.20
N PRO A 72 7.12 15.02 6.11
CA PRO A 72 8.20 15.10 5.14
C PRO A 72 9.21 13.93 5.23
N ALA A 73 9.46 13.44 6.44
CA ALA A 73 10.38 12.32 6.68
C ALA A 73 9.83 11.00 6.13
N TYR A 74 8.55 10.71 6.39
CA TYR A 74 7.93 9.49 5.89
C TYR A 74 7.74 9.52 4.37
N ARG A 75 7.33 10.65 3.79
CA ARG A 75 7.25 10.80 2.33
C ARG A 75 8.60 10.59 1.66
N ARG A 76 9.69 11.12 2.23
CA ARG A 76 11.05 10.85 1.74
C ARG A 76 11.39 9.35 1.79
N HIS A 77 11.11 8.69 2.93
CA HIS A 77 11.29 7.25 3.06
C HIS A 77 10.50 6.46 2.01
N CYS A 78 9.24 6.83 1.75
CA CYS A 78 8.43 6.22 0.70
C CYS A 78 9.11 6.33 -0.67
N ARG A 79 9.61 7.51 -1.03
CA ARG A 79 10.33 7.70 -2.31
C ARG A 79 11.62 6.87 -2.39
N GLU A 80 12.37 6.79 -1.30
CA GLU A 80 13.61 6.01 -1.23
C GLU A 80 13.37 4.52 -1.47
N ILE A 81 12.36 3.94 -0.82
CA ILE A 81 12.04 2.51 -0.99
C ILE A 81 11.31 2.21 -2.31
N LEU A 82 10.68 3.20 -2.92
CA LEU A 82 10.04 3.06 -4.24
C LEU A 82 11.05 3.12 -5.39
N ALA A 83 12.14 3.87 -5.26
CA ALA A 83 13.07 4.10 -6.35
C ALA A 83 13.49 2.82 -7.09
N PRO A 84 13.99 1.74 -6.44
CA PRO A 84 14.39 0.52 -7.15
C PRO A 84 13.21 -0.22 -7.80
N VAL A 85 12.00 -0.07 -7.27
CA VAL A 85 10.79 -0.65 -7.88
C VAL A 85 10.42 0.11 -9.14
N ILE A 86 10.46 1.44 -9.09
CA ILE A 86 10.18 2.30 -10.26
C ILE A 86 11.19 2.05 -11.37
N ASP A 87 12.48 1.93 -11.05
CA ASP A 87 13.51 1.58 -12.04
C ASP A 87 13.19 0.23 -12.72
N THR A 88 12.77 -0.76 -11.96
CA THR A 88 12.36 -2.07 -12.49
C THR A 88 11.13 -1.97 -13.38
N LEU A 89 10.11 -1.23 -12.96
CA LEU A 89 8.88 -1.05 -13.74
C LEU A 89 9.15 -0.26 -15.03
N ALA A 90 9.99 0.77 -14.97
CA ALA A 90 10.39 1.53 -16.15
C ALA A 90 11.16 0.66 -17.15
N ALA A 91 12.08 -0.19 -16.68
CA ALA A 91 12.80 -1.13 -17.53
C ALA A 91 11.85 -2.16 -18.18
N LEU A 92 10.88 -2.70 -17.43
CA LEU A 92 9.88 -3.61 -17.96
C LEU A 92 8.98 -2.92 -19.00
N ALA A 93 8.55 -1.70 -18.74
CA ALA A 93 7.76 -0.91 -19.68
C ALA A 93 8.55 -0.62 -20.98
N ALA A 94 9.82 -0.28 -20.87
CA ALA A 94 10.69 -0.06 -22.01
C ALA A 94 10.91 -1.34 -22.87
N ASP A 95 10.86 -2.53 -22.24
CA ASP A 95 10.87 -3.84 -22.94
C ASP A 95 9.49 -4.25 -23.48
N GLY A 96 8.49 -3.37 -23.39
CA GLY A 96 7.14 -3.60 -23.93
C GLY A 96 6.21 -4.38 -23.00
N CYS A 97 6.52 -4.45 -21.70
CA CYS A 97 5.56 -4.92 -20.70
C CYS A 97 4.52 -3.82 -20.38
N VAL A 98 3.31 -4.24 -20.09
CA VAL A 98 2.20 -3.36 -19.73
C VAL A 98 1.92 -3.48 -18.24
N ILE A 99 2.09 -2.38 -17.51
CA ILE A 99 1.70 -2.28 -16.11
C ILE A 99 0.20 -1.93 -16.06
N ARG A 100 -0.66 -2.92 -15.76
CA ARG A 100 -2.12 -2.75 -15.83
C ARG A 100 -2.72 -2.19 -14.56
N ASN A 101 -2.35 -2.77 -13.44
CA ASN A 101 -3.00 -2.51 -12.17
C ASN A 101 -2.00 -2.36 -11.04
N VAL A 102 -2.35 -1.48 -10.12
CA VAL A 102 -1.72 -1.40 -8.79
C VAL A 102 -2.80 -1.73 -7.77
N LEU A 103 -2.58 -2.77 -6.97
CA LEU A 103 -3.52 -3.20 -5.94
C LEU A 103 -3.06 -2.69 -4.58
N GLY A 104 -3.84 -1.82 -3.98
CA GLY A 104 -3.65 -1.29 -2.63
C GLY A 104 -4.64 -1.87 -1.62
N VAL A 105 -4.64 -1.34 -0.41
CA VAL A 105 -5.45 -1.80 0.72
C VAL A 105 -6.27 -0.64 1.26
N ASP A 106 -7.55 -0.61 0.96
CA ASP A 106 -8.44 0.45 1.42
C ASP A 106 -8.58 0.46 2.96
N GLY A 107 -8.64 1.66 3.50
CA GLY A 107 -8.56 1.90 4.92
C GLY A 107 -7.14 1.94 5.50
N SER A 108 -6.11 1.63 4.71
CA SER A 108 -4.72 1.81 5.14
C SER A 108 -4.30 3.28 5.01
N PRO A 109 -3.63 3.86 6.02
CA PRO A 109 -3.12 5.23 5.95
C PRO A 109 -1.94 5.39 4.98
N SER A 110 -1.30 4.27 4.61
CA SER A 110 -0.18 4.24 3.68
C SER A 110 -0.57 3.71 2.30
N CYS A 111 -1.29 2.57 2.25
CA CYS A 111 -1.58 1.82 1.03
C CYS A 111 -3.04 1.94 0.56
N GLY A 112 -3.87 2.83 1.15
CA GLY A 112 -5.24 3.09 0.71
C GLY A 112 -5.29 3.70 -0.68
N VAL A 113 -6.27 3.28 -1.50
CA VAL A 113 -6.49 3.79 -2.86
C VAL A 113 -7.72 4.68 -2.92
N ALA A 114 -8.87 4.17 -2.54
CA ALA A 114 -10.12 4.93 -2.49
C ALA A 114 -10.43 5.44 -1.07
N GLU A 115 -9.97 4.73 -0.05
CA GLU A 115 -10.19 5.06 1.35
C GLU A 115 -8.90 4.99 2.17
N THR A 116 -8.79 5.88 3.14
CA THR A 116 -7.70 5.93 4.12
C THR A 116 -8.25 5.97 5.53
N CYS A 117 -7.38 5.77 6.52
CA CYS A 117 -7.70 5.90 7.94
C CYS A 117 -7.22 7.25 8.46
N SER A 118 -8.09 7.99 9.13
CA SER A 118 -7.88 9.37 9.58
C SER A 118 -8.53 9.63 10.94
N GLY A 119 -8.15 10.71 11.62
CA GLY A 119 -8.84 11.23 12.81
C GLY A 119 -7.96 11.37 14.04
N TYR A 120 -6.66 11.07 13.98
CA TYR A 120 -5.75 11.32 15.08
C TYR A 120 -5.23 12.77 15.04
N CYS A 121 -5.38 13.49 16.12
CA CYS A 121 -4.95 14.88 16.24
C CYS A 121 -3.89 15.14 17.33
N GLY A 122 -3.23 14.08 17.81
CA GLY A 122 -2.22 14.16 18.85
C GLY A 122 -2.77 13.85 20.24
N GLY A 123 -1.90 13.73 21.21
CA GLY A 123 -2.21 13.48 22.63
C GLY A 123 -1.48 12.27 23.20
N GLU A 124 -1.53 12.16 24.51
CA GLU A 124 -0.95 11.04 25.26
C GLU A 124 -1.85 9.81 25.23
N ILE A 125 -1.23 8.62 25.18
CA ILE A 125 -1.95 7.34 25.12
C ILE A 125 -2.88 7.16 26.32
N GLU A 126 -2.45 7.55 27.53
CA GLU A 126 -3.23 7.47 28.76
C GLU A 126 -4.53 8.26 28.65
N GLN A 127 -4.51 9.45 28.06
CA GLN A 127 -5.70 10.28 27.84
C GLN A 127 -6.68 9.66 26.83
N ILE A 128 -6.17 8.88 25.87
CA ILE A 128 -6.98 8.17 24.88
C ILE A 128 -7.67 6.94 25.50
N VAL A 129 -6.98 6.24 26.41
CA VAL A 129 -7.46 5.01 27.05
C VAL A 129 -8.48 5.32 28.13
N ASP A 130 -8.26 6.38 28.91
CA ASP A 130 -9.12 6.77 30.05
C ASP A 130 -10.41 7.49 29.65
N GLY A 131 -10.60 7.78 28.37
CA GLY A 131 -11.86 8.28 27.82
C GLY A 131 -12.15 9.76 28.05
N ASP A 132 -11.22 10.52 28.63
CA ASP A 132 -11.33 11.95 28.86
C ASP A 132 -11.02 12.82 27.61
N ALA A 133 -10.38 12.22 26.59
CA ALA A 133 -10.21 12.88 25.31
C ALA A 133 -11.48 12.68 24.44
N PRO A 134 -11.98 13.71 23.72
CA PRO A 134 -13.01 13.49 22.73
C PRO A 134 -12.55 12.38 21.81
N ALA A 135 -13.36 11.30 21.72
CA ALA A 135 -12.99 10.04 21.13
C ALA A 135 -12.30 10.23 19.77
N GLN A 136 -10.99 10.20 19.77
CA GLN A 136 -10.16 10.19 18.55
C GLN A 136 -10.28 8.81 17.92
N ARG A 137 -11.48 8.51 17.42
CA ARG A 137 -11.70 7.27 16.69
C ARG A 137 -11.12 7.44 15.30
N ALA A 138 -10.12 6.63 15.01
CA ALA A 138 -9.69 6.43 13.65
C ALA A 138 -10.91 6.01 12.80
N VAL A 139 -11.22 6.79 11.77
CA VAL A 139 -12.34 6.57 10.88
C VAL A 139 -11.84 6.37 9.46
N ARG A 140 -12.52 5.53 8.70
CA ARG A 140 -12.30 5.45 7.25
C ARG A 140 -12.95 6.66 6.60
N LYS A 141 -12.22 7.30 5.69
CA LYS A 141 -12.72 8.39 4.85
C LYS A 141 -12.22 8.22 3.42
N PRO A 142 -12.90 8.80 2.43
CA PRO A 142 -12.37 8.90 1.08
C PRO A 142 -11.01 9.60 1.07
N GLY A 143 -10.06 9.04 0.34
CA GLY A 143 -8.70 9.58 0.22
C GLY A 143 -7.67 8.49 0.01
N ARG A 144 -6.47 8.89 -0.39
CA ARG A 144 -5.33 7.98 -0.57
C ARG A 144 -4.47 7.89 0.66
N GLY A 145 -3.76 6.77 0.78
CA GLY A 145 -2.66 6.63 1.72
C GLY A 145 -1.39 7.28 1.16
N VAL A 146 -0.54 7.76 2.07
CA VAL A 146 0.66 8.55 1.73
C VAL A 146 1.60 7.82 0.76
N PHE A 147 1.79 6.52 0.94
CA PHE A 147 2.65 5.72 0.06
C PHE A 147 2.07 5.56 -1.36
N MET A 148 0.74 5.45 -1.48
CA MET A 148 0.10 5.39 -2.79
C MET A 148 0.14 6.72 -3.53
N GLU A 149 0.10 7.85 -2.84
CA GLU A 149 0.32 9.17 -3.45
C GLU A 149 1.74 9.29 -4.02
N GLU A 150 2.76 8.92 -3.24
CA GLU A 150 4.16 8.93 -3.68
C GLU A 150 4.41 7.94 -4.83
N LEU A 151 3.76 6.77 -4.80
CA LEU A 151 3.83 5.79 -5.89
C LEU A 151 3.22 6.32 -7.19
N GLU A 152 2.03 6.90 -7.12
CA GLU A 152 1.35 7.47 -8.29
C GLU A 152 2.18 8.57 -8.96
N GLU A 153 2.76 9.45 -8.14
CA GLU A 153 3.65 10.51 -8.65
C GLU A 153 4.93 9.94 -9.27
N ALA A 154 5.53 8.93 -8.63
CA ALA A 154 6.74 8.29 -9.16
C ALA A 154 6.48 7.55 -10.48
N LEU A 155 5.36 6.84 -10.60
CA LEU A 155 4.94 6.17 -11.84
C LEU A 155 4.69 7.18 -12.96
N ARG A 156 3.97 8.27 -12.68
CA ARG A 156 3.74 9.36 -13.64
C ARG A 156 5.06 9.99 -14.12
N SER A 157 5.97 10.26 -13.20
CA SER A 157 7.29 10.81 -13.52
C SER A 157 8.13 9.86 -14.37
N ALA A 158 7.90 8.55 -14.26
CA ALA A 158 8.53 7.52 -15.10
C ALA A 158 7.79 7.26 -16.43
N GLY A 159 6.73 8.02 -16.75
CA GLY A 159 5.95 7.87 -17.97
C GLY A 159 5.03 6.65 -17.97
N ILE A 160 4.68 6.12 -16.81
CA ILE A 160 3.77 4.98 -16.64
C ILE A 160 2.41 5.53 -16.18
N GLU A 161 1.52 5.85 -17.13
CA GLU A 161 0.27 6.57 -16.84
C GLU A 161 -0.99 5.73 -17.07
N ASP A 162 -0.97 4.78 -18.00
CA ASP A 162 -2.14 3.98 -18.37
C ASP A 162 -2.32 2.76 -17.44
N LEU A 163 -2.56 3.02 -16.15
CA LEU A 163 -2.79 1.99 -15.15
C LEU A 163 -3.99 2.30 -14.26
N ARG A 164 -4.52 1.28 -13.61
CA ARG A 164 -5.62 1.40 -12.65
C ARG A 164 -5.11 1.16 -11.23
N LEU A 165 -5.42 2.09 -10.34
CA LEU A 165 -5.28 1.90 -8.91
C LEU A 165 -6.56 1.25 -8.37
N ILE A 166 -6.44 0.12 -7.71
CA ILE A 166 -7.56 -0.67 -7.20
C ILE A 166 -7.36 -0.88 -5.69
N GLY A 167 -8.29 -0.40 -4.91
CA GLY A 167 -8.31 -0.62 -3.47
C GLY A 167 -9.04 -1.91 -3.11
N PHE A 168 -8.40 -2.77 -2.34
CA PHE A 168 -9.06 -3.94 -1.75
C PHE A 168 -9.53 -3.61 -0.35
N ASN A 169 -10.83 -3.76 -0.13
CA ASN A 169 -11.41 -3.68 1.21
C ASN A 169 -11.20 -5.02 1.92
N GLU A 170 -10.60 -4.99 3.12
CA GLU A 170 -10.35 -6.18 3.93
C GLU A 170 -11.36 -6.36 5.07
N ALA A 171 -12.28 -5.41 5.23
CA ALA A 171 -13.43 -5.58 6.09
C ALA A 171 -14.47 -6.43 5.35
N GLY A 172 -14.42 -7.74 5.58
CA GLY A 172 -15.50 -8.66 5.31
C GLY A 172 -16.39 -8.73 6.54
#